data_b01045d42c7496c486e61759c7eb0eff
#
_entry.id   b01045d42c7496c486e61759c7eb0eff
#
_cell.length_a   1.000
_cell.length_b   1.000
_cell.length_c   1.000
_cell.angle_alpha   90.00
_cell.angle_beta   90.00
_cell.angle_gamma   90.00
#
_symmetry.space_group_name_H-M   'P 1'
#
loop_
_entity.id
_entity.type
_entity.pdbx_description
1 polymer ?
#
loop_
_entity_poly.entity_id
_entity_poly.type
_entity_poly.pdbx_seq_one_letter_code
_entity_poly.pdbx_strand_id
1 'polypeptide(L)'
;MTLSNLIFILLVWISNNTNYQISKFDYSVNVIDKKIIQEKVCNGKCPIIAYFDPNYGVLIAKGNLEEPCYQSILLHEMIHAFQFTLNKNIENAFKEMEAYSLQNLYLNQISEKKNLLRTLNLKSCRSKQYNTLF
;
A
#
# COMPACT_ATOMS: atom_id res chain seq x y z
N MET A 1 13.01 -0.33 -12.63
CA MET A 1 11.90 0.54 -12.20
C MET A 1 12.33 1.41 -11.04
N THR A 2 11.99 2.69 -11.08
CA THR A 2 12.24 3.61 -9.97
C THR A 2 11.02 3.70 -9.05
N LEU A 3 11.22 4.22 -7.85
CA LEU A 3 10.10 4.47 -6.93
C LEU A 3 9.09 5.44 -7.55
N SER A 4 9.55 6.49 -8.22
CA SER A 4 8.68 7.45 -8.88
C SER A 4 7.81 6.80 -9.96
N ASN A 5 8.38 5.87 -10.72
CA ASN A 5 7.61 5.11 -11.72
C ASN A 5 6.54 4.25 -11.06
N LEU A 6 6.90 3.57 -9.98
CA LEU A 6 5.93 2.75 -9.25
C LEU A 6 4.79 3.60 -8.69
N ILE A 7 5.12 4.73 -8.07
CA ILE A 7 4.09 5.63 -7.54
C ILE A 7 3.14 6.06 -8.65
N PHE A 8 3.68 6.44 -9.80
CA PHE A 8 2.86 6.85 -10.95
C PHE A 8 1.95 5.70 -11.43
N ILE A 9 2.51 4.50 -11.56
CA ILE A 9 1.73 3.31 -11.96
C ILE A 9 0.58 3.07 -10.98
N LEU A 10 0.86 3.15 -9.69
CA LEU A 10 -0.17 2.93 -8.67
C LEU A 10 -1.22 4.03 -8.66
N LEU A 11 -0.82 5.29 -8.87
CA LEU A 11 -1.78 6.39 -8.98
C LEU A 11 -2.71 6.21 -10.19
N VAL A 12 -2.18 5.81 -11.33
CA VAL A 12 -2.99 5.51 -12.52
C VAL A 12 -3.95 4.35 -12.22
N TRP A 13 -3.46 3.31 -11.57
CA TRP A 13 -4.30 2.18 -11.18
C TRP A 13 -5.45 2.63 -10.27
N ILE A 14 -5.14 3.44 -9.26
CA ILE A 14 -6.15 3.98 -8.34
C ILE A 14 -7.21 4.78 -9.10
N SER A 15 -6.77 5.64 -10.01
CA SER A 15 -7.68 6.44 -10.83
C SER A 15 -8.61 5.57 -11.67
N ASN A 16 -8.12 4.46 -12.19
CA ASN A 16 -8.90 3.56 -13.04
C ASN A 16 -9.84 2.63 -12.28
N ASN A 17 -9.58 2.39 -11.00
CA ASN A 17 -10.31 1.39 -10.22
C ASN A 17 -11.09 1.98 -9.04
N THR A 18 -11.00 3.28 -8.82
CA THR A 18 -11.70 3.98 -7.73
C THR A 18 -12.21 5.33 -8.23
N ASN A 19 -12.92 6.04 -7.36
CA ASN A 19 -13.31 7.43 -7.62
C ASN A 19 -12.31 8.45 -7.08
N TYR A 20 -11.18 8.00 -6.55
CA TYR A 20 -10.14 8.90 -6.07
C TYR A 20 -9.48 9.63 -7.24
N GLN A 21 -9.24 10.93 -7.06
CA GLN A 21 -8.61 11.77 -8.07
C GLN A 21 -7.11 11.88 -7.79
N ILE A 22 -6.29 11.57 -8.79
CA ILE A 22 -4.83 11.60 -8.67
C ILE A 22 -4.34 12.96 -8.17
N SER A 23 -4.97 14.05 -8.63
CA SER A 23 -4.59 15.42 -8.26
C SER A 23 -4.73 15.71 -6.75
N LYS A 24 -5.44 14.85 -6.02
CA LYS A 24 -5.62 14.99 -4.57
C LYS A 24 -4.55 14.25 -3.76
N PHE A 25 -3.65 13.53 -4.42
CA PHE A 25 -2.55 12.88 -3.74
C PHE A 25 -1.40 13.88 -3.55
N ASP A 26 -1.29 14.41 -2.34
CA ASP A 26 -0.32 15.44 -1.99
C ASP A 26 0.55 14.98 -0.82
N TYR A 27 1.09 13.76 -0.93
CA TYR A 27 1.93 13.19 0.10
C TYR A 27 3.22 12.65 -0.51
N SER A 28 4.31 12.77 0.23
CA SER A 28 5.56 12.13 -0.15
C SER A 28 5.51 10.64 0.18
N VAL A 29 6.26 9.86 -0.57
CA VAL A 29 6.52 8.45 -0.29
C VAL A 29 8.01 8.32 0.03
N ASN A 30 8.31 7.84 1.23
CA ASN A 30 9.66 7.80 1.73
C ASN A 30 10.06 6.36 2.07
N VAL A 31 11.18 5.92 1.50
CA VAL A 31 11.77 4.63 1.87
C VAL A 31 12.65 4.86 3.10
N ILE A 32 12.32 4.20 4.19
CA ILE A 32 13.05 4.36 5.45
C ILE A 32 13.34 2.99 6.07
N ASP A 33 14.20 2.96 7.08
CA ASP A 33 14.57 1.74 7.77
C ASP A 33 13.32 1.10 8.42
N LYS A 34 13.17 -0.20 8.21
CA LYS A 34 12.07 -1.00 8.77
C LYS A 34 11.94 -0.83 10.28
N LYS A 35 13.06 -0.78 10.99
CA LYS A 35 13.06 -0.62 12.45
C LYS A 35 12.48 0.72 12.86
N ILE A 36 12.73 1.77 12.09
CA ILE A 36 12.19 3.09 12.37
C ILE A 36 10.67 3.07 12.23
N ILE A 37 10.15 2.43 11.20
CA ILE A 37 8.70 2.28 11.00
C ILE A 37 8.09 1.53 12.19
N GLN A 38 8.68 0.41 12.56
CA GLN A 38 8.18 -0.43 13.64
C GLN A 38 8.19 0.29 14.99
N GLU A 39 9.24 1.05 15.28
CA GLU A 39 9.30 1.85 16.49
C GLU A 39 8.20 2.91 16.52
N LYS A 40 8.02 3.61 15.40
CA LYS A 40 7.05 4.68 15.28
C LYS A 40 5.61 4.19 15.44
N VAL A 41 5.28 3.03 14.91
CA VAL A 41 3.90 2.53 14.85
C VAL A 41 3.53 1.69 16.06
N CYS A 42 4.45 0.87 16.56
CA CYS A 42 4.12 -0.14 17.57
C CYS A 42 5.26 -0.41 18.55
N ASN A 43 6.15 0.54 18.75
CA ASN A 43 7.28 0.42 19.68
C ASN A 43 8.16 -0.82 19.38
N GLY A 44 8.32 -1.14 18.10
CA GLY A 44 9.14 -2.27 17.65
C GLY A 44 8.50 -3.64 17.80
N LYS A 45 7.24 -3.71 18.19
CA LYS A 45 6.58 -4.98 18.54
C LYS A 45 5.74 -5.63 17.44
N CYS A 46 5.61 -4.98 16.30
CA CYS A 46 4.81 -5.52 15.19
C CYS A 46 5.65 -5.64 13.92
N PRO A 47 5.31 -6.59 13.04
CA PRO A 47 6.07 -6.83 11.82
C PRO A 47 5.67 -5.94 10.66
N ILE A 48 5.30 -4.69 10.91
CA ILE A 48 4.85 -3.79 9.87
C ILE A 48 6.04 -3.28 9.04
N ILE A 49 5.84 -3.11 7.73
CA ILE A 49 6.87 -2.58 6.83
C ILE A 49 6.43 -1.31 6.11
N ALA A 50 5.21 -0.85 6.31
CA ALA A 50 4.72 0.39 5.71
C ALA A 50 3.65 1.02 6.60
N TYR A 51 3.52 2.33 6.48
CA TYR A 51 2.57 3.08 7.29
C TYR A 51 2.31 4.45 6.65
N PHE A 52 1.06 4.89 6.68
CA PHE A 52 0.72 6.26 6.30
C PHE A 52 0.62 7.12 7.55
N ASP A 53 1.39 8.20 7.58
CA ASP A 53 1.38 9.22 8.64
C ASP A 53 0.99 10.55 8.02
N PRO A 54 -0.11 11.20 8.48
CA PRO A 54 -0.53 12.47 7.89
C PRO A 54 0.53 13.58 7.94
N ASN A 55 1.46 13.50 8.88
CA ASN A 55 2.52 14.50 9.04
C ASN A 55 3.75 14.22 8.16
N TYR A 56 4.02 12.96 7.84
CA TYR A 56 5.23 12.55 7.14
C TYR A 56 4.97 11.90 5.78
N GLY A 57 3.71 11.57 5.47
CA GLY A 57 3.36 10.89 4.23
C GLY A 57 3.41 9.38 4.35
N VAL A 58 3.63 8.70 3.24
CA VAL A 58 3.73 7.25 3.20
C VAL A 58 5.17 6.85 3.51
N LEU A 59 5.32 5.99 4.50
CA LEU A 59 6.60 5.42 4.91
C LEU A 59 6.61 3.95 4.52
N ILE A 60 7.68 3.49 3.88
CA ILE A 60 7.79 2.09 3.47
C ILE A 60 9.24 1.63 3.59
N ALA A 61 9.43 0.41 4.05
CA ALA A 61 10.75 -0.19 4.11
C ALA A 61 11.29 -0.46 2.71
N LYS A 62 12.62 -0.53 2.58
CA LYS A 62 13.24 -0.90 1.32
C LYS A 62 12.78 -2.29 0.89
N GLY A 63 12.49 -2.45 -0.38
CA GLY A 63 12.06 -3.74 -0.95
C GLY A 63 12.23 -3.76 -2.46
N ASN A 64 11.80 -4.86 -3.07
CA ASN A 64 11.86 -5.01 -4.52
C ASN A 64 10.64 -4.33 -5.15
N LEU A 65 10.90 -3.22 -5.87
CA LEU A 65 9.86 -2.41 -6.52
C LEU A 65 9.06 -3.19 -7.58
N GLU A 66 9.59 -4.29 -8.08
CA GLU A 66 8.93 -5.10 -9.10
C GLU A 66 8.16 -6.28 -8.52
N GLU A 67 8.21 -6.46 -7.21
CA GLU A 67 7.53 -7.56 -6.55
C GLU A 67 6.08 -7.16 -6.24
N PRO A 68 5.08 -7.90 -6.75
CA PRO A 68 3.67 -7.52 -6.63
C PRO A 68 3.19 -7.33 -5.19
N CYS A 69 3.63 -8.16 -4.27
CA CYS A 69 3.22 -8.00 -2.87
C CYS A 69 3.71 -6.68 -2.28
N TYR A 70 4.96 -6.31 -2.57
CA TYR A 70 5.51 -5.02 -2.13
C TYR A 70 4.73 -3.86 -2.73
N GLN A 71 4.43 -3.94 -4.02
CA GLN A 71 3.63 -2.93 -4.71
C GLN A 71 2.25 -2.77 -4.07
N SER A 72 1.62 -3.89 -3.73
CA SER A 72 0.28 -3.88 -3.12
C SER A 72 0.27 -3.28 -1.72
N ILE A 73 1.36 -3.43 -0.98
CA ILE A 73 1.51 -2.81 0.34
C ILE A 73 1.62 -1.29 0.20
N LEU A 74 2.41 -0.83 -0.76
CA LEU A 74 2.51 0.60 -1.04
C LEU A 74 1.13 1.16 -1.45
N LEU A 75 0.42 0.45 -2.33
CA LEU A 75 -0.93 0.82 -2.74
C LEU A 75 -1.86 0.98 -1.53
N HIS A 76 -1.83 0.02 -0.60
CA HIS A 76 -2.65 0.04 0.61
C HIS A 76 -2.45 1.35 1.39
N GLU A 77 -1.20 1.74 1.59
CA GLU A 77 -0.90 2.98 2.34
C GLU A 77 -1.26 4.24 1.54
N MET A 78 -1.13 4.19 0.22
CA MET A 78 -1.59 5.30 -0.63
C MET A 78 -3.10 5.48 -0.55
N ILE A 79 -3.87 4.39 -0.47
CA ILE A 79 -5.32 4.47 -0.27
C ILE A 79 -5.64 5.17 1.05
N HIS A 80 -4.93 4.86 2.12
CA HIS A 80 -5.11 5.56 3.39
C HIS A 80 -4.84 7.07 3.26
N ALA A 81 -3.88 7.47 2.44
CA ALA A 81 -3.60 8.88 2.18
C ALA A 81 -4.81 9.57 1.51
N PHE A 82 -5.41 8.91 0.52
CA PHE A 82 -6.63 9.44 -0.11
C PHE A 82 -7.80 9.51 0.87
N GLN A 83 -7.98 8.49 1.67
CA GLN A 83 -9.04 8.46 2.68
C GLN A 83 -8.89 9.61 3.66
N PHE A 84 -7.69 9.86 4.13
CA PHE A 84 -7.41 10.94 5.07
C PHE A 84 -7.75 12.30 4.45
N THR A 85 -7.41 12.51 3.18
CA THR A 85 -7.66 13.78 2.49
C THR A 85 -9.14 14.04 2.28
N LEU A 86 -9.90 13.01 1.87
CA LEU A 86 -11.28 13.19 1.40
C LEU A 86 -12.31 13.03 2.50
N ASN A 87 -12.09 12.17 3.48
CA ASN A 87 -13.11 11.89 4.48
C ASN A 87 -12.50 11.42 5.80
N LYS A 88 -12.23 12.37 6.68
CA LYS A 88 -11.57 12.09 7.96
C LYS A 88 -12.48 11.39 8.97
N ASN A 89 -13.79 11.34 8.71
CA ASN A 89 -14.77 10.83 9.66
C ASN A 89 -15.20 9.38 9.44
N ILE A 90 -14.61 8.71 8.43
CA ILE A 90 -14.89 7.29 8.21
C ILE A 90 -14.25 6.47 9.33
N GLU A 91 -14.98 5.49 9.84
CA GLU A 91 -14.46 4.58 10.85
C GLU A 91 -13.25 3.80 10.33
N ASN A 92 -12.29 3.53 11.22
CA ASN A 92 -11.07 2.82 10.86
C ASN A 92 -11.34 1.45 10.24
N ALA A 93 -12.37 0.74 10.71
CA ALA A 93 -12.73 -0.57 10.16
C ALA A 93 -13.09 -0.48 8.67
N PHE A 94 -13.83 0.54 8.27
CA PHE A 94 -14.20 0.75 6.87
C PHE A 94 -13.00 1.19 6.03
N LYS A 95 -12.11 2.00 6.58
CA LYS A 95 -10.88 2.41 5.90
C LYS A 95 -10.01 1.20 5.58
N GLU A 96 -9.82 0.33 6.56
CA GLU A 96 -9.02 -0.88 6.37
C GLU A 96 -9.69 -1.84 5.39
N MET A 97 -11.01 -2.01 5.49
CA MET A 97 -11.74 -2.89 4.58
C MET A 97 -11.57 -2.45 3.13
N GLU A 98 -11.69 -1.16 2.85
CA GLU A 98 -11.49 -0.64 1.50
C GLU A 98 -10.05 -0.84 1.05
N ALA A 99 -9.08 -0.49 1.90
CA ALA A 99 -7.67 -0.60 1.54
C ALA A 99 -7.28 -2.05 1.24
N TYR A 100 -7.72 -3.00 2.05
CA TYR A 100 -7.46 -4.43 1.80
C TYR A 100 -8.17 -4.94 0.55
N SER A 101 -9.42 -4.50 0.32
CA SER A 101 -10.16 -4.91 -0.88
C SER A 101 -9.47 -4.44 -2.16
N LEU A 102 -8.99 -3.20 -2.16
CA LEU A 102 -8.28 -2.65 -3.31
C LEU A 102 -6.91 -3.30 -3.48
N GLN A 103 -6.22 -3.57 -2.40
CA GLN A 103 -4.96 -4.30 -2.42
C GLN A 103 -5.13 -5.69 -3.04
N ASN A 104 -6.17 -6.39 -2.64
CA ASN A 104 -6.46 -7.72 -3.17
C ASN A 104 -6.84 -7.66 -4.65
N LEU A 105 -7.63 -6.68 -5.05
CA LEU A 105 -8.00 -6.47 -6.45
C LEU A 105 -6.76 -6.23 -7.32
N TYR A 106 -5.85 -5.37 -6.84
CA TYR A 106 -4.60 -5.12 -7.54
C TYR A 106 -3.81 -6.41 -7.76
N LEU A 107 -3.67 -7.21 -6.72
CA LEU A 107 -2.93 -8.49 -6.80
C LEU A 107 -3.58 -9.46 -7.79
N ASN A 108 -4.90 -9.55 -7.78
CA ASN A 108 -5.62 -10.41 -8.72
C ASN A 108 -5.43 -9.93 -10.16
N GLN A 109 -5.54 -8.64 -10.41
CA GLN A 109 -5.39 -8.08 -11.75
C GLN A 109 -3.95 -8.24 -12.27
N ILE A 110 -2.94 -8.03 -11.44
CA ILE A 110 -1.56 -8.18 -11.87
C ILE A 110 -1.23 -9.65 -12.15
N SER A 111 -1.86 -10.58 -11.45
CA SER A 111 -1.72 -12.01 -11.69
C SER A 111 -2.23 -12.38 -13.08
N GLU A 112 -3.41 -11.87 -13.44
CA GLU A 112 -3.99 -12.10 -14.78
C GLU A 112 -3.13 -11.49 -15.87
N LYS A 113 -2.71 -10.24 -15.69
CA LYS A 113 -1.90 -9.51 -16.67
C LYS A 113 -0.57 -10.20 -16.95
N LYS A 114 0.05 -10.80 -15.92
CA LYS A 114 1.36 -11.47 -16.04
C LYS A 114 1.25 -12.96 -16.33
N ASN A 115 0.04 -13.49 -16.56
CA ASN A 115 -0.17 -14.90 -16.79
C ASN A 115 0.47 -15.81 -15.73
N LEU A 116 0.33 -15.42 -14.47
CA LEU A 116 0.90 -16.20 -13.39
C LEU A 116 0.13 -17.52 -13.22
N LEU A 117 0.84 -18.59 -12.87
CA LEU A 117 0.23 -19.91 -12.62
C LEU A 117 -0.73 -19.90 -11.44
N ARG A 118 -0.52 -18.98 -10.49
CA ARG A 118 -1.38 -18.81 -9.33
C ARG A 118 -1.84 -17.36 -9.25
N THR A 119 -3.11 -17.17 -8.92
CA THR A 119 -3.62 -15.84 -8.59
C THR A 119 -3.01 -15.38 -7.28
N LEU A 120 -2.39 -14.21 -7.31
CA LEU A 120 -1.89 -13.57 -6.10
C LEU A 120 -3.05 -12.92 -5.34
N ASN A 121 -2.98 -12.99 -4.02
CA ASN A 121 -3.93 -12.36 -3.12
C ASN A 121 -3.24 -12.01 -1.80
N LEU A 122 -3.98 -11.43 -0.87
CA LEU A 122 -3.43 -11.03 0.43
C LEU A 122 -2.80 -12.21 1.17
N LYS A 123 -3.45 -13.36 1.14
CA LYS A 123 -2.96 -14.56 1.83
C LYS A 123 -1.61 -15.01 1.28
N SER A 124 -1.45 -15.02 -0.05
CA SER A 124 -0.17 -15.40 -0.66
C SER A 124 0.94 -14.41 -0.33
N CYS A 125 0.63 -13.13 -0.19
CA CYS A 125 1.61 -12.13 0.23
C CYS A 125 2.07 -12.34 1.67
N ARG A 126 1.18 -12.72 2.57
CA ARG A 126 1.56 -13.05 3.97
C ARG A 126 2.55 -14.20 4.01
N SER A 127 2.32 -15.23 3.21
CA SER A 127 3.19 -16.41 3.19
C SER A 127 4.59 -16.10 2.68
N LYS A 128 4.77 -14.97 1.98
CA LYS A 128 6.07 -14.49 1.51
C LYS A 128 6.77 -13.56 2.50
N GLN A 129 6.33 -13.53 3.75
CA GLN A 129 6.91 -12.72 4.82
C GLN A 129 6.80 -11.20 4.60
N TYR A 130 5.86 -10.75 3.78
CA TYR A 130 5.50 -9.34 3.74
C TYR A 130 4.56 -9.04 4.90
N ASN A 131 5.16 -8.80 6.04
CA ASN A 131 4.43 -8.61 7.29
C ASN A 131 3.89 -7.19 7.33
N THR A 132 2.61 -7.07 7.12
CA THR A 132 1.85 -5.85 7.37
C THR A 132 0.76 -6.17 8.39
N LEU A 133 -0.02 -5.17 8.74
CA LEU A 133 -1.17 -5.36 9.62
C LEU A 133 -2.37 -5.96 8.88
N PHE A 134 -2.13 -6.99 8.15
CA PHE A 134 -3.22 -7.70 7.46
C PHE A 134 -4.24 -8.26 8.45
#